data_55b2e280b841c81890609539f0b78450
#
_entry.id   55b2e280b841c81890609539f0b78450
#
_cell.length_a   1.000
_cell.length_b   1.000
_cell.length_c   1.000
_cell.angle_alpha   90.00
_cell.angle_beta   90.00
_cell.angle_gamma   90.00
#
_symmetry.space_group_name_H-M   'P 1'
#
loop_
_entity.id
_entity.type
_entity.pdbx_description
1 polymer ?
#
loop_
_entity_poly.entity_id
_entity_poly.type
_entity_poly.pdbx_seq_one_letter_code
_entity_poly.pdbx_strand_id
1 'polypeptide(L)'
;MEDRRIAVVGVGATGTILAAALLSRFPETFLFGHKREVAESLCKKGIRVSGALDYRVAVKNCSIDIKDLNDFKPACIFLCCKTFHLESVLEGLRDVFKPPMKIISTQNGLGPEDLVADKFGRESAFRMSLNYGAALKAPGEVEATFFNRPNHLGSLSKENHEIGSRLAASLADCGLDTEFVADIKLFVWKKMIMKCTMASICAVTDKTIKEALQYPPTREIADACFREALTVAGAMGYDLGVDYLKQALGYLEKVGAHKDSMCDDIKNQTPTEIDFLGAKIVEYARSKGITTPFYITMTNLVKAIEHRYLGG
;
A
#
# COMPACT_ATOMS: atom_id res chain seq x y z
N MET A 1 -16.95 13.14 11.08
CA MET A 1 -17.26 13.22 9.65
C MET A 1 -18.75 13.43 9.51
N GLU A 2 -19.19 14.61 9.11
CA GLU A 2 -20.63 14.90 8.90
C GLU A 2 -21.17 14.18 7.64
N ASP A 3 -20.39 14.06 6.60
CA ASP A 3 -20.71 13.25 5.41
C ASP A 3 -20.05 11.86 5.52
N ARG A 4 -20.90 10.84 5.75
CA ARG A 4 -20.49 9.44 6.01
C ARG A 4 -20.30 8.61 4.74
N ARG A 5 -20.30 9.21 3.56
CA ARG A 5 -20.14 8.51 2.29
C ARG A 5 -18.67 8.25 2.01
N ILE A 6 -18.26 7.01 2.13
CA ILE A 6 -16.89 6.55 1.95
C ILE A 6 -16.87 5.55 0.80
N ALA A 7 -15.87 5.63 -0.06
CA ALA A 7 -15.63 4.62 -1.08
C ALA A 7 -14.28 3.94 -0.89
N VAL A 8 -14.22 2.64 -1.20
CA VAL A 8 -13.00 1.85 -1.25
C VAL A 8 -12.84 1.30 -2.67
N VAL A 9 -11.79 1.74 -3.36
CA VAL A 9 -11.45 1.31 -4.72
C VAL A 9 -10.35 0.26 -4.65
N GLY A 10 -10.71 -0.98 -4.98
CA GLY A 10 -9.83 -2.14 -4.89
C GLY A 10 -10.13 -3.02 -3.69
N VAL A 11 -10.86 -4.10 -3.92
CA VAL A 11 -11.27 -5.11 -2.91
C VAL A 11 -10.38 -6.37 -2.99
N GLY A 12 -9.07 -6.15 -3.11
CA GLY A 12 -8.05 -7.17 -2.92
C GLY A 12 -7.85 -7.49 -1.43
N ALA A 13 -6.80 -8.24 -1.07
CA ALA A 13 -6.58 -8.68 0.31
C ALA A 13 -6.59 -7.51 1.32
N THR A 14 -5.75 -6.51 1.12
CA THR A 14 -5.65 -5.36 2.03
C THR A 14 -6.89 -4.46 2.01
N GLY A 15 -7.44 -4.20 0.81
CA GLY A 15 -8.65 -3.37 0.65
C GLY A 15 -9.89 -4.01 1.25
N THR A 16 -9.99 -5.34 1.25
CA THR A 16 -11.11 -6.06 1.89
C THR A 16 -11.08 -5.91 3.42
N ILE A 17 -9.91 -5.92 4.05
CA ILE A 17 -9.78 -5.65 5.50
C ILE A 17 -10.22 -4.20 5.82
N LEU A 18 -9.71 -3.23 5.05
CA LEU A 18 -10.09 -1.82 5.21
C LEU A 18 -11.60 -1.63 5.01
N ALA A 19 -12.17 -2.23 3.96
CA ALA A 19 -13.60 -2.19 3.67
C ALA A 19 -14.43 -2.79 4.81
N ALA A 20 -14.02 -3.94 5.36
CA ALA A 20 -14.71 -4.56 6.48
C ALA A 20 -14.73 -3.67 7.72
N ALA A 21 -13.59 -3.09 8.06
CA ALA A 21 -13.48 -2.16 9.17
C ALA A 21 -14.39 -0.94 8.97
N LEU A 22 -14.37 -0.32 7.80
CA LEU A 22 -15.22 0.83 7.49
C LEU A 22 -16.71 0.45 7.52
N LEU A 23 -17.11 -0.67 6.90
CA LEU A 23 -18.50 -1.15 6.90
C LEU A 23 -19.03 -1.46 8.30
N SER A 24 -18.17 -1.81 9.26
CA SER A 24 -18.59 -2.06 10.65
C SER A 24 -19.22 -0.82 11.34
N ARG A 25 -18.86 0.38 10.90
CA ARG A 25 -19.34 1.66 11.42
C ARG A 25 -20.08 2.51 10.38
N PHE A 26 -19.76 2.34 9.12
CA PHE A 26 -20.30 3.08 7.99
C PHE A 26 -20.92 2.09 6.98
N PRO A 27 -22.12 1.54 7.26
CA PRO A 27 -22.70 0.44 6.49
C PRO A 27 -23.06 0.80 5.04
N GLU A 28 -23.04 2.09 4.70
CA GLU A 28 -23.26 2.59 3.33
C GLU A 28 -21.93 2.76 2.55
N THR A 29 -20.78 2.31 3.09
CA THR A 29 -19.50 2.35 2.36
C THR A 29 -19.65 1.66 1.01
N PHE A 30 -19.20 2.35 -0.04
CA PHE A 30 -19.25 1.86 -1.41
C PHE A 30 -17.96 1.11 -1.76
N LEU A 31 -18.08 -0.08 -2.33
CA LEU A 31 -16.95 -0.89 -2.74
C LEU A 31 -16.85 -0.92 -4.27
N PHE A 32 -15.67 -0.60 -4.80
CA PHE A 32 -15.38 -0.72 -6.21
C PHE A 32 -14.37 -1.84 -6.45
N GLY A 33 -14.76 -2.81 -7.28
CA GLY A 33 -13.93 -3.92 -7.72
C GLY A 33 -13.88 -3.99 -9.25
N HIS A 34 -12.82 -4.55 -9.83
CA HIS A 34 -12.68 -4.67 -11.27
C HIS A 34 -13.26 -5.97 -11.86
N LYS A 35 -13.61 -6.95 -11.02
CA LYS A 35 -14.17 -8.25 -11.43
C LYS A 35 -15.61 -8.39 -10.97
N ARG A 36 -16.50 -8.66 -11.92
CA ARG A 36 -17.94 -8.82 -11.65
C ARG A 36 -18.23 -9.92 -10.63
N GLU A 37 -17.57 -11.06 -10.76
CA GLU A 37 -17.77 -12.19 -9.85
C GLU A 37 -17.39 -11.86 -8.40
N VAL A 38 -16.37 -10.99 -8.22
CA VAL A 38 -15.96 -10.50 -6.89
C VAL A 38 -17.03 -9.58 -6.33
N ALA A 39 -17.51 -8.60 -7.10
CA ALA A 39 -18.56 -7.67 -6.68
C ALA A 39 -19.86 -8.41 -6.30
N GLU A 40 -20.31 -9.35 -7.13
CA GLU A 40 -21.51 -10.17 -6.87
C GLU A 40 -21.33 -11.05 -5.61
N SER A 41 -20.15 -11.65 -5.41
CA SER A 41 -19.84 -12.41 -4.22
C SER A 41 -19.89 -11.57 -2.96
N LEU A 42 -19.32 -10.34 -2.99
CA LEU A 42 -19.33 -9.40 -1.86
C LEU A 42 -20.75 -8.99 -1.49
N CYS A 43 -21.57 -8.62 -2.46
CA CYS A 43 -22.97 -8.24 -2.22
C CYS A 43 -23.80 -9.42 -1.68
N LYS A 44 -23.52 -10.65 -2.11
CA LYS A 44 -24.29 -11.85 -1.71
C LYS A 44 -23.86 -12.39 -0.35
N LYS A 45 -22.54 -12.47 -0.10
CA LYS A 45 -21.97 -13.14 1.08
C LYS A 45 -21.47 -12.18 2.16
N GLY A 46 -21.27 -10.90 1.83
CA GLY A 46 -20.58 -9.94 2.67
C GLY A 46 -19.08 -10.16 2.74
N ILE A 47 -18.46 -9.61 3.78
CA ILE A 47 -17.03 -9.75 4.04
C ILE A 47 -16.83 -10.45 5.39
N ARG A 48 -15.87 -11.39 5.40
CA ARG A 48 -15.35 -12.06 6.60
C ARG A 48 -13.85 -11.86 6.68
N VAL A 49 -13.40 -11.26 7.76
CA VAL A 49 -11.98 -11.15 8.14
C VAL A 49 -11.75 -11.98 9.38
N SER A 50 -10.64 -12.73 9.41
CA SER A 50 -10.21 -13.55 10.56
C SER A 50 -8.74 -13.31 10.87
N GLY A 51 -8.23 -13.84 11.98
CA GLY A 51 -6.82 -13.74 12.39
C GLY A 51 -6.57 -12.58 13.35
N ALA A 52 -5.59 -11.72 13.06
CA ALA A 52 -5.24 -10.58 13.91
C ALA A 52 -6.33 -9.50 14.00
N LEU A 53 -7.29 -9.53 13.09
CA LEU A 53 -8.51 -8.72 13.06
C LEU A 53 -9.70 -9.65 12.82
N ASP A 54 -10.86 -9.31 13.38
CA ASP A 54 -12.08 -10.08 13.21
C ASP A 54 -13.24 -9.15 12.81
N TYR A 55 -13.77 -9.36 11.58
CA TYR A 55 -14.93 -8.63 11.08
C TYR A 55 -15.86 -9.58 10.34
N ARG A 56 -17.16 -9.34 10.50
CA ARG A 56 -18.21 -9.96 9.71
C ARG A 56 -19.27 -8.91 9.37
N VAL A 57 -19.29 -8.51 8.11
CA VAL A 57 -20.14 -7.37 7.67
C VAL A 57 -20.85 -7.69 6.35
N ALA A 58 -22.05 -7.16 6.20
CA ALA A 58 -22.77 -7.15 4.94
C ALA A 58 -22.25 -6.04 4.02
N VAL A 59 -22.35 -6.24 2.71
CA VAL A 59 -22.03 -5.25 1.67
C VAL A 59 -23.32 -4.88 0.96
N LYS A 60 -23.68 -3.60 0.98
CA LYS A 60 -24.87 -3.09 0.31
C LYS A 60 -24.56 -2.48 -1.05
N ASN A 61 -23.45 -1.73 -1.12
CA ASN A 61 -23.07 -0.95 -2.30
C ASN A 61 -21.77 -1.48 -2.87
N CYS A 62 -21.82 -2.06 -4.06
CA CYS A 62 -20.65 -2.56 -4.77
C CYS A 62 -20.85 -2.42 -6.28
N SER A 63 -19.84 -1.95 -7.01
CA SER A 63 -19.84 -1.85 -8.47
C SER A 63 -18.49 -2.18 -9.08
N ILE A 64 -18.50 -2.39 -10.39
CA ILE A 64 -17.33 -2.49 -11.27
C ILE A 64 -17.21 -1.29 -12.20
N ASP A 65 -18.19 -0.40 -12.27
CA ASP A 65 -18.14 0.84 -13.04
C ASP A 65 -17.83 2.01 -12.11
N ILE A 66 -16.70 2.67 -12.34
CA ILE A 66 -16.26 3.80 -11.53
C ILE A 66 -17.22 4.99 -11.64
N LYS A 67 -18.03 5.06 -12.71
CA LYS A 67 -19.02 6.10 -12.92
C LYS A 67 -20.15 6.06 -11.88
N ASP A 68 -20.44 4.89 -11.31
CA ASP A 68 -21.45 4.76 -10.25
C ASP A 68 -21.08 5.54 -8.98
N LEU A 69 -19.80 5.85 -8.80
CA LEU A 69 -19.36 6.75 -7.74
C LEU A 69 -19.85 8.19 -7.91
N ASN A 70 -20.22 8.61 -9.14
CA ASN A 70 -20.79 9.94 -9.39
C ASN A 70 -22.14 10.13 -8.67
N ASP A 71 -22.98 9.12 -8.70
CA ASP A 71 -24.27 9.16 -8.01
C ASP A 71 -24.12 8.99 -6.51
N PHE A 72 -23.14 8.19 -6.08
CA PHE A 72 -22.85 7.98 -4.67
C PHE A 72 -22.23 9.21 -4.00
N LYS A 73 -21.44 10.01 -4.71
CA LYS A 73 -20.77 11.25 -4.24
C LYS A 73 -20.01 11.05 -2.92
N PRO A 74 -18.97 10.21 -2.89
CA PRO A 74 -18.20 9.97 -1.66
C PRO A 74 -17.51 11.24 -1.16
N ALA A 75 -17.47 11.42 0.16
CA ALA A 75 -16.70 12.49 0.81
C ALA A 75 -15.19 12.16 0.83
N CYS A 76 -14.84 10.88 0.86
CA CYS A 76 -13.47 10.41 0.72
C CYS A 76 -13.41 9.05 0.01
N ILE A 77 -12.27 8.81 -0.67
CA ILE A 77 -12.01 7.59 -1.43
C ILE A 77 -10.70 6.98 -0.95
N PHE A 78 -10.73 5.71 -0.53
CA PHE A 78 -9.53 4.92 -0.27
C PHE A 78 -9.14 4.14 -1.51
N LEU A 79 -7.91 4.32 -1.98
CA LEU A 79 -7.35 3.59 -3.10
C LEU A 79 -6.54 2.40 -2.59
N CYS A 80 -7.04 1.19 -2.83
CA CYS A 80 -6.45 -0.08 -2.41
C CYS A 80 -6.14 -1.00 -3.61
N CYS A 81 -6.23 -0.48 -4.83
CA CYS A 81 -5.81 -1.20 -6.03
C CYS A 81 -4.28 -1.40 -6.04
N LYS A 82 -3.79 -2.37 -6.82
CA LYS A 82 -2.35 -2.51 -7.06
C LYS A 82 -1.79 -1.24 -7.72
N THR A 83 -0.54 -0.91 -7.45
CA THR A 83 0.10 0.35 -7.91
C THR A 83 0.07 0.53 -9.42
N PHE A 84 0.23 -0.54 -10.20
CA PHE A 84 0.18 -0.51 -11.67
C PHE A 84 -1.21 -0.18 -12.25
N HIS A 85 -2.28 -0.22 -11.43
CA HIS A 85 -3.62 0.25 -11.80
C HIS A 85 -3.92 1.68 -11.34
N LEU A 86 -3.04 2.26 -10.51
CA LEU A 86 -3.34 3.53 -9.84
C LEU A 86 -3.60 4.66 -10.83
N GLU A 87 -2.79 4.76 -11.87
CA GLU A 87 -2.90 5.84 -12.85
C GLU A 87 -4.23 5.78 -13.62
N SER A 88 -4.63 4.61 -14.11
CA SER A 88 -5.90 4.42 -14.80
C SER A 88 -7.11 4.66 -13.90
N VAL A 89 -7.01 4.28 -12.61
CA VAL A 89 -8.05 4.56 -11.61
C VAL A 89 -8.17 6.06 -11.38
N LEU A 90 -7.06 6.78 -11.22
CA LEU A 90 -7.06 8.23 -11.03
C LEU A 90 -7.61 8.98 -12.26
N GLU A 91 -7.34 8.49 -13.46
CA GLU A 91 -7.94 9.04 -14.69
C GLU A 91 -9.46 8.85 -14.69
N GLY A 92 -9.94 7.65 -14.43
CA GLY A 92 -11.38 7.40 -14.30
C GLY A 92 -12.06 8.25 -13.22
N LEU A 93 -11.41 8.44 -12.08
CA LEU A 93 -11.91 9.31 -11.02
C LEU A 93 -11.96 10.79 -11.44
N ARG A 94 -11.01 11.26 -12.24
CA ARG A 94 -10.99 12.65 -12.73
C ARG A 94 -12.14 12.96 -13.69
N ASP A 95 -12.60 11.96 -14.41
CA ASP A 95 -13.78 12.11 -15.29
C ASP A 95 -15.08 12.25 -14.49
N VAL A 96 -15.11 11.74 -13.27
CA VAL A 96 -16.28 11.70 -12.38
C VAL A 96 -16.26 12.83 -11.34
N PHE A 97 -15.08 13.17 -10.81
CA PHE A 97 -14.95 14.09 -9.68
C PHE A 97 -14.05 15.29 -9.99
N LYS A 98 -14.40 16.43 -9.39
CA LYS A 98 -13.56 17.64 -9.38
C LYS A 98 -12.97 17.88 -7.99
N PRO A 99 -11.73 18.42 -7.87
CA PRO A 99 -11.18 18.85 -6.59
C PRO A 99 -12.04 19.93 -5.91
N PRO A 100 -12.01 20.01 -4.57
CA PRO A 100 -11.23 19.18 -3.67
C PRO A 100 -11.97 17.88 -3.29
N MET A 101 -11.29 16.73 -3.48
CA MET A 101 -11.74 15.40 -3.05
C MET A 101 -10.67 14.80 -2.13
N LYS A 102 -11.05 14.13 -1.03
CA LYS A 102 -10.09 13.43 -0.17
C LYS A 102 -9.81 12.05 -0.76
N ILE A 103 -8.62 11.87 -1.30
CA ILE A 103 -8.17 10.63 -1.91
C ILE A 103 -7.01 10.07 -1.10
N ILE A 104 -7.23 8.92 -0.49
CA ILE A 104 -6.29 8.27 0.40
C ILE A 104 -5.64 7.10 -0.33
N SER A 105 -4.37 7.24 -0.74
CA SER A 105 -3.59 6.16 -1.30
C SER A 105 -3.10 5.23 -0.18
N THR A 106 -3.27 3.91 -0.35
CA THR A 106 -2.89 2.91 0.65
C THR A 106 -1.88 1.89 0.13
N GLN A 107 -1.50 1.99 -1.13
CA GLN A 107 -0.61 1.04 -1.81
C GLN A 107 0.76 0.96 -1.14
N ASN A 108 1.43 -0.18 -1.23
CA ASN A 108 2.86 -0.23 -0.95
C ASN A 108 3.62 0.47 -2.09
N GLY A 109 4.78 1.04 -1.74
CA GLY A 109 5.62 1.75 -2.72
C GLY A 109 5.79 3.23 -2.40
N LEU A 110 6.68 3.86 -3.14
CA LEU A 110 7.00 5.28 -3.08
C LEU A 110 6.29 6.01 -4.24
N GLY A 111 5.67 7.14 -3.95
CA GLY A 111 5.07 8.03 -4.93
C GLY A 111 3.57 7.90 -5.24
N PRO A 112 2.79 6.91 -4.76
CA PRO A 112 1.34 6.88 -4.99
C PRO A 112 0.63 8.17 -4.58
N GLU A 113 1.00 8.76 -3.45
CA GLU A 113 0.47 10.03 -2.96
C GLU A 113 0.82 11.21 -3.87
N ASP A 114 1.98 11.16 -4.54
CA ASP A 114 2.40 12.20 -5.49
C ASP A 114 1.57 12.12 -6.76
N LEU A 115 1.27 10.92 -7.27
CA LEU A 115 0.36 10.75 -8.41
C LEU A 115 -1.05 11.29 -8.12
N VAL A 116 -1.54 11.10 -6.89
CA VAL A 116 -2.81 11.73 -6.47
C VAL A 116 -2.69 13.25 -6.48
N ALA A 117 -1.59 13.80 -5.92
CA ALA A 117 -1.37 15.24 -5.87
C ALA A 117 -1.25 15.87 -7.26
N ASP A 118 -0.59 15.20 -8.20
CA ASP A 118 -0.42 15.66 -9.57
C ASP A 118 -1.75 15.74 -10.33
N LYS A 119 -2.67 14.81 -10.08
CA LYS A 119 -3.97 14.74 -10.80
C LYS A 119 -5.09 15.52 -10.10
N PHE A 120 -5.07 15.64 -8.77
CA PHE A 120 -6.17 16.21 -7.96
C PHE A 120 -5.74 17.37 -7.05
N GLY A 121 -4.46 17.73 -7.05
CA GLY A 121 -3.91 18.75 -6.16
C GLY A 121 -3.50 18.18 -4.78
N ARG A 122 -2.54 18.86 -4.14
CA ARG A 122 -2.00 18.45 -2.83
C ARG A 122 -3.04 18.39 -1.71
N GLU A 123 -4.04 19.27 -1.78
CA GLU A 123 -5.16 19.34 -0.83
C GLU A 123 -6.07 18.10 -0.88
N SER A 124 -6.09 17.39 -2.02
CA SER A 124 -6.81 16.15 -2.19
C SER A 124 -6.00 14.93 -1.74
N ALA A 125 -4.68 15.04 -1.68
CA ALA A 125 -3.77 13.91 -1.52
C ALA A 125 -3.53 13.56 -0.05
N PHE A 126 -4.00 12.37 0.33
CA PHE A 126 -3.69 11.71 1.58
C PHE A 126 -2.94 10.41 1.33
N ARG A 127 -2.19 9.98 2.31
CA ARG A 127 -1.49 8.70 2.32
C ARG A 127 -1.77 7.95 3.61
N MET A 128 -2.07 6.66 3.50
CA MET A 128 -2.15 5.76 4.65
C MET A 128 -1.11 4.65 4.50
N SER A 129 -0.19 4.56 5.43
CA SER A 129 0.74 3.44 5.55
C SER A 129 0.08 2.35 6.37
N LEU A 130 -0.34 1.27 5.70
CA LEU A 130 -0.98 0.11 6.33
C LEU A 130 0.07 -0.77 7.02
N ASN A 131 -0.12 -1.09 8.29
CA ASN A 131 0.78 -1.93 9.08
C ASN A 131 0.15 -3.29 9.43
N TYR A 132 -0.71 -3.81 8.57
CA TYR A 132 -1.24 -5.16 8.67
C TYR A 132 -0.92 -5.99 7.43
N GLY A 133 -0.82 -7.29 7.62
CA GLY A 133 -0.73 -8.28 6.54
C GLY A 133 -2.09 -8.87 6.24
N ALA A 134 -2.31 -9.24 4.99
CA ALA A 134 -3.58 -9.77 4.50
C ALA A 134 -3.36 -10.91 3.50
N ALA A 135 -3.98 -12.06 3.75
CA ALA A 135 -4.01 -13.20 2.84
C ALA A 135 -5.44 -13.44 2.34
N LEU A 136 -5.65 -13.25 1.03
CA LEU A 136 -6.95 -13.49 0.39
C LEU A 136 -7.19 -15.01 0.30
N LYS A 137 -8.27 -15.50 0.90
CA LYS A 137 -8.70 -16.91 0.83
C LYS A 137 -9.71 -17.14 -0.28
N ALA A 138 -10.68 -16.23 -0.40
CA ALA A 138 -11.71 -16.20 -1.44
C ALA A 138 -12.25 -14.77 -1.56
N PRO A 139 -13.04 -14.43 -2.60
CA PRO A 139 -13.72 -13.14 -2.68
C PRO A 139 -14.53 -12.84 -1.41
N GLY A 140 -14.15 -11.78 -0.68
CA GLY A 140 -14.75 -11.39 0.59
C GLY A 140 -14.25 -12.16 1.83
N GLU A 141 -13.38 -13.16 1.68
CA GLU A 141 -12.79 -13.92 2.79
C GLU A 141 -11.29 -13.64 2.88
N VAL A 142 -10.85 -13.00 3.95
CA VAL A 142 -9.46 -12.58 4.15
C VAL A 142 -8.99 -12.96 5.55
N GLU A 143 -7.75 -13.39 5.65
CA GLU A 143 -7.05 -13.54 6.92
C GLU A 143 -6.13 -12.33 7.13
N ALA A 144 -6.33 -11.61 8.25
CA ALA A 144 -5.35 -10.64 8.73
C ALA A 144 -4.21 -11.41 9.42
N THR A 145 -3.08 -11.55 8.73
CA THR A 145 -1.96 -12.38 9.20
C THR A 145 -1.22 -11.76 10.37
N PHE A 146 -1.20 -10.44 10.44
CA PHE A 146 -0.68 -9.65 11.57
C PHE A 146 -1.28 -8.24 11.54
N PHE A 147 -1.19 -7.52 12.66
CA PHE A 147 -1.43 -6.08 12.73
C PHE A 147 -0.43 -5.42 13.68
N ASN A 148 0.59 -4.77 13.12
CA ASN A 148 1.61 -4.02 13.84
C ASN A 148 1.13 -2.56 14.01
N ARG A 149 0.33 -2.35 15.03
CA ARG A 149 -0.31 -1.06 15.35
C ARG A 149 0.71 0.03 15.66
N PRO A 150 0.39 1.30 15.35
CA PRO A 150 -0.75 1.78 14.57
C PRO A 150 -0.48 1.77 13.05
N ASN A 151 -1.52 1.95 12.23
CA ASN A 151 -1.36 2.48 10.88
C ASN A 151 -1.03 3.97 10.98
N HIS A 152 -0.41 4.53 9.93
CA HIS A 152 -0.14 5.97 9.89
C HIS A 152 -0.89 6.62 8.73
N LEU A 153 -1.59 7.70 9.01
CA LEU A 153 -2.31 8.52 8.05
C LEU A 153 -1.73 9.93 8.03
N GLY A 154 -1.60 10.53 6.87
CA GLY A 154 -1.21 11.92 6.74
C GLY A 154 -1.66 12.54 5.43
N SER A 155 -1.51 13.85 5.29
CA SER A 155 -1.84 14.59 4.07
C SER A 155 -0.61 15.28 3.51
N LEU A 156 -0.60 15.51 2.19
CA LEU A 156 0.43 16.33 1.55
C LEU A 156 0.18 17.84 1.71
N SER A 157 -0.97 18.26 2.26
CA SER A 157 -1.27 19.65 2.64
C SER A 157 -1.45 19.79 4.14
N LYS A 158 -0.81 20.81 4.73
CA LYS A 158 -0.94 21.14 6.16
C LYS A 158 -2.37 21.58 6.54
N GLU A 159 -3.11 22.13 5.61
CA GLU A 159 -4.50 22.57 5.79
C GLU A 159 -5.44 21.42 6.13
N ASN A 160 -5.04 20.20 5.80
CA ASN A 160 -5.82 18.99 6.07
C ASN A 160 -5.54 18.34 7.44
N HIS A 161 -4.73 18.93 8.32
CA HIS A 161 -4.32 18.29 9.58
C HIS A 161 -5.53 17.95 10.47
N GLU A 162 -6.49 18.87 10.61
CA GLU A 162 -7.69 18.63 11.41
C GLU A 162 -8.57 17.53 10.80
N ILE A 163 -8.78 17.58 9.47
CA ILE A 163 -9.57 16.58 8.75
C ILE A 163 -8.88 15.21 8.85
N GLY A 164 -7.55 15.18 8.66
CA GLY A 164 -6.75 13.97 8.76
C GLY A 164 -6.79 13.35 10.16
N SER A 165 -6.68 14.15 11.20
CA SER A 165 -6.79 13.70 12.59
C SER A 165 -8.16 13.09 12.89
N ARG A 166 -9.25 13.73 12.41
CA ARG A 166 -10.61 13.17 12.55
C ARG A 166 -10.80 11.89 11.75
N LEU A 167 -10.19 11.78 10.57
CA LEU A 167 -10.24 10.56 9.77
C LEU A 167 -9.49 9.42 10.45
N ALA A 168 -8.29 9.68 11.01
CA ALA A 168 -7.52 8.70 11.76
C ALA A 168 -8.29 8.19 12.99
N ALA A 169 -8.91 9.09 13.77
CA ALA A 169 -9.76 8.72 14.90
C ALA A 169 -10.95 7.84 14.45
N SER A 170 -11.59 8.19 13.33
CA SER A 170 -12.70 7.37 12.79
C SER A 170 -12.24 5.97 12.35
N LEU A 171 -11.02 5.83 11.82
CA LEU A 171 -10.45 4.52 11.48
C LEU A 171 -10.11 3.71 12.75
N ALA A 172 -9.60 4.37 13.79
CA ALA A 172 -9.35 3.74 15.08
C ALA A 172 -10.65 3.22 15.71
N ASP A 173 -11.74 4.00 15.64
CA ASP A 173 -13.09 3.59 16.09
C ASP A 173 -13.66 2.41 15.29
N CYS A 174 -13.19 2.21 14.05
CA CYS A 174 -13.49 1.02 13.25
C CYS A 174 -12.61 -0.20 13.62
N GLY A 175 -11.74 -0.12 14.63
CA GLY A 175 -10.82 -1.18 15.02
C GLY A 175 -9.51 -1.21 14.23
N LEU A 176 -9.32 -0.29 13.29
CA LEU A 176 -8.04 -0.07 12.59
C LEU A 176 -7.28 1.07 13.28
N ASP A 177 -6.62 0.72 14.38
CA ASP A 177 -5.78 1.66 15.12
C ASP A 177 -4.89 2.46 14.16
N THR A 178 -5.11 3.77 14.12
CA THR A 178 -4.53 4.67 13.13
C THR A 178 -4.17 6.00 13.77
N GLU A 179 -2.94 6.44 13.58
CA GLU A 179 -2.44 7.74 14.01
C GLU A 179 -2.32 8.70 12.84
N PHE A 180 -2.72 9.96 13.05
CA PHE A 180 -2.40 11.03 12.12
C PHE A 180 -0.99 11.53 12.37
N VAL A 181 -0.18 11.63 11.30
CA VAL A 181 1.20 12.11 11.35
C VAL A 181 1.39 13.30 10.41
N ALA A 182 2.11 14.30 10.87
CA ALA A 182 2.31 15.54 10.10
C ALA A 182 3.18 15.31 8.84
N ASP A 183 4.18 14.44 8.93
CA ASP A 183 5.04 14.04 7.81
C ASP A 183 4.86 12.56 7.48
N ILE A 184 3.81 12.26 6.74
CA ILE A 184 3.51 10.89 6.33
C ILE A 184 4.60 10.32 5.42
N LYS A 185 5.27 11.14 4.61
CA LYS A 185 6.32 10.66 3.72
C LYS A 185 7.51 10.08 4.48
N LEU A 186 7.87 10.66 5.62
CA LEU A 186 8.91 10.10 6.49
C LEU A 186 8.56 8.66 6.95
N PHE A 187 7.30 8.44 7.35
CA PHE A 187 6.82 7.10 7.74
C PHE A 187 6.78 6.13 6.56
N VAL A 188 6.37 6.61 5.39
CA VAL A 188 6.40 5.82 4.15
C VAL A 188 7.84 5.43 3.82
N TRP A 189 8.80 6.36 3.85
CA TRP A 189 10.21 6.06 3.61
C TRP A 189 10.76 5.02 4.60
N LYS A 190 10.51 5.17 5.90
CA LYS A 190 10.93 4.19 6.92
C LYS A 190 10.43 2.78 6.61
N LYS A 191 9.16 2.64 6.23
CA LYS A 191 8.59 1.34 5.86
C LYS A 191 9.11 0.85 4.51
N MET A 192 9.16 1.73 3.51
CA MET A 192 9.44 1.33 2.14
C MET A 192 10.90 0.97 1.90
N ILE A 193 11.86 1.52 2.61
CA ILE A 193 13.25 1.07 2.53
C ILE A 193 13.36 -0.43 2.85
N MET A 194 12.72 -0.89 3.93
CA MET A 194 12.67 -2.31 4.29
C MET A 194 11.98 -3.13 3.20
N LYS A 195 10.82 -2.66 2.75
CA LYS A 195 10.02 -3.36 1.73
C LYS A 195 10.72 -3.42 0.38
N CYS A 196 11.25 -2.31 -0.12
CA CYS A 196 11.94 -2.24 -1.41
C CYS A 196 13.19 -3.14 -1.45
N THR A 197 13.93 -3.21 -0.32
CA THR A 197 15.12 -4.05 -0.20
C THR A 197 14.74 -5.53 -0.18
N MET A 198 13.87 -5.92 0.76
CA MET A 198 13.61 -7.35 0.99
C MET A 198 12.71 -7.98 -0.06
N ALA A 199 11.75 -7.24 -0.63
CA ALA A 199 10.86 -7.78 -1.65
C ALA A 199 11.61 -8.35 -2.84
N SER A 200 12.56 -7.60 -3.40
CA SER A 200 13.34 -8.03 -4.56
C SER A 200 14.25 -9.23 -4.23
N ILE A 201 14.88 -9.23 -3.05
CA ILE A 201 15.78 -10.33 -2.63
C ILE A 201 14.96 -11.60 -2.42
N CYS A 202 13.84 -11.52 -1.69
CA CYS A 202 12.95 -12.67 -1.46
C CYS A 202 12.37 -13.20 -2.79
N ALA A 203 11.96 -12.32 -3.68
CA ALA A 203 11.41 -12.67 -4.99
C ALA A 203 12.39 -13.43 -5.88
N VAL A 204 13.68 -13.01 -5.90
CA VAL A 204 14.72 -13.64 -6.70
C VAL A 204 15.18 -14.97 -6.09
N THR A 205 15.19 -15.09 -4.76
CA THR A 205 15.76 -16.25 -4.04
C THR A 205 14.72 -17.24 -3.51
N ASP A 206 13.44 -16.90 -3.59
CA ASP A 206 12.32 -17.64 -3.01
C ASP A 206 12.43 -17.89 -1.49
N LYS A 207 13.21 -17.04 -0.79
CA LYS A 207 13.41 -17.13 0.66
C LYS A 207 12.40 -16.27 1.43
N THR A 208 12.16 -16.66 2.69
CA THR A 208 11.56 -15.73 3.66
C THR A 208 12.52 -14.58 3.96
N ILE A 209 12.00 -13.48 4.48
CA ILE A 209 12.81 -12.31 4.87
C ILE A 209 13.91 -12.74 5.87
N LYS A 210 13.55 -13.56 6.86
CA LYS A 210 14.47 -14.06 7.87
C LYS A 210 15.58 -14.93 7.26
N GLU A 211 15.22 -15.90 6.41
CA GLU A 211 16.19 -16.75 5.73
C GLU A 211 17.14 -15.94 4.86
N ALA A 212 16.63 -14.92 4.15
CA ALA A 212 17.45 -14.05 3.32
C ALA A 212 18.45 -13.22 4.17
N LEU A 213 18.06 -12.78 5.37
CA LEU A 213 18.92 -12.06 6.28
C LEU A 213 19.93 -12.95 7.03
N GLN A 214 19.61 -14.24 7.22
CA GLN A 214 20.51 -15.21 7.89
C GLN A 214 21.54 -15.83 6.96
N TYR A 215 21.29 -15.86 5.65
CA TYR A 215 22.23 -16.40 4.68
C TYR A 215 23.24 -15.33 4.24
N PRO A 216 24.57 -15.51 4.50
CA PRO A 216 25.54 -14.44 4.32
C PRO A 216 25.54 -13.77 2.95
N PRO A 217 25.47 -14.49 1.79
CA PRO A 217 25.48 -13.83 0.48
C PRO A 217 24.28 -12.92 0.24
N THR A 218 23.06 -13.30 0.67
CA THR A 218 21.87 -12.44 0.52
C THR A 218 21.85 -11.33 1.56
N ARG A 219 22.46 -11.54 2.72
CA ARG A 219 22.66 -10.49 3.73
C ARG A 219 23.57 -9.37 3.21
N GLU A 220 24.67 -9.69 2.55
CA GLU A 220 25.56 -8.70 1.93
C GLU A 220 24.83 -7.85 0.88
N ILE A 221 23.98 -8.46 0.05
CA ILE A 221 23.12 -7.76 -0.91
C ILE A 221 22.13 -6.84 -0.17
N ALA A 222 21.48 -7.34 0.87
CA ALA A 222 20.53 -6.54 1.67
C ALA A 222 21.20 -5.33 2.30
N ASP A 223 22.37 -5.52 2.94
CA ASP A 223 23.12 -4.44 3.56
C ASP A 223 23.58 -3.38 2.55
N ALA A 224 23.96 -3.79 1.34
CA ALA A 224 24.29 -2.87 0.25
C ALA A 224 23.06 -2.09 -0.23
N CYS A 225 21.95 -2.77 -0.49
CA CYS A 225 20.69 -2.12 -0.86
C CYS A 225 20.22 -1.14 0.23
N PHE A 226 20.29 -1.52 1.51
CA PHE A 226 19.93 -0.59 2.61
C PHE A 226 20.77 0.67 2.58
N ARG A 227 22.11 0.56 2.39
CA ARG A 227 22.99 1.74 2.30
C ARG A 227 22.65 2.64 1.12
N GLU A 228 22.39 2.05 -0.06
CA GLU A 228 21.96 2.82 -1.24
C GLU A 228 20.64 3.55 -0.96
N ALA A 229 19.63 2.86 -0.43
CA ALA A 229 18.32 3.46 -0.14
C ALA A 229 18.37 4.56 0.92
N LEU A 230 19.21 4.40 1.96
CA LEU A 230 19.43 5.43 2.98
C LEU A 230 20.08 6.69 2.39
N THR A 231 21.07 6.50 1.49
CA THR A 231 21.70 7.60 0.76
C THR A 231 20.67 8.37 -0.09
N VAL A 232 19.82 7.62 -0.80
CA VAL A 232 18.74 8.22 -1.61
C VAL A 232 17.73 8.95 -0.75
N ALA A 233 17.28 8.34 0.36
CA ALA A 233 16.33 8.98 1.28
C ALA A 233 16.87 10.31 1.83
N GLY A 234 18.14 10.33 2.27
CA GLY A 234 18.82 11.55 2.72
C GLY A 234 18.88 12.63 1.65
N ALA A 235 19.22 12.28 0.41
CA ALA A 235 19.25 13.20 -0.72
C ALA A 235 17.85 13.70 -1.13
N MET A 236 16.80 12.94 -0.83
CA MET A 236 15.40 13.35 -0.99
C MET A 236 14.89 14.19 0.18
N GLY A 237 15.71 14.44 1.22
CA GLY A 237 15.39 15.28 2.38
C GLY A 237 14.79 14.51 3.57
N TYR A 238 14.85 13.19 3.57
CA TYR A 238 14.32 12.35 4.66
C TYR A 238 15.45 11.83 5.54
N ASP A 239 15.60 12.44 6.73
CA ASP A 239 16.48 11.93 7.78
C ASP A 239 15.75 10.84 8.57
N LEU A 240 16.23 9.61 8.48
CA LEU A 240 15.63 8.45 9.17
C LEU A 240 16.25 8.20 10.55
N GLY A 241 17.32 8.94 10.89
CA GLY A 241 18.08 8.80 12.12
C GLY A 241 19.20 7.76 12.03
N VAL A 242 20.24 7.97 12.82
CA VAL A 242 21.48 7.16 12.80
C VAL A 242 21.25 5.68 13.17
N ASP A 243 20.26 5.40 13.98
CA ASP A 243 19.94 4.03 14.44
C ASP A 243 18.94 3.30 13.53
N TYR A 244 18.42 3.94 12.50
CA TYR A 244 17.35 3.38 11.67
C TYR A 244 17.71 2.00 11.10
N LEU A 245 18.90 1.84 10.52
CA LEU A 245 19.31 0.57 9.92
C LEU A 245 19.32 -0.58 10.95
N LYS A 246 19.86 -0.31 12.14
CA LYS A 246 19.88 -1.29 13.24
C LYS A 246 18.46 -1.67 13.67
N GLN A 247 17.58 -0.68 13.82
CA GLN A 247 16.18 -0.90 14.19
C GLN A 247 15.42 -1.68 13.10
N ALA A 248 15.61 -1.32 11.81
CA ALA A 248 14.99 -1.99 10.68
C ALA A 248 15.40 -3.46 10.57
N LEU A 249 16.70 -3.74 10.68
CA LEU A 249 17.21 -5.11 10.66
C LEU A 249 16.70 -5.94 11.83
N GLY A 250 16.75 -5.41 13.06
CA GLY A 250 16.22 -6.09 14.25
C GLY A 250 14.71 -6.36 14.14
N TYR A 251 13.94 -5.44 13.56
CA TYR A 251 12.53 -5.65 13.28
C TYR A 251 12.32 -6.78 12.27
N LEU A 252 13.03 -6.76 11.13
CA LEU A 252 12.90 -7.75 10.07
C LEU A 252 13.31 -9.16 10.53
N GLU A 253 14.36 -9.28 11.35
CA GLU A 253 14.80 -10.56 11.95
C GLU A 253 13.72 -11.14 12.89
N LYS A 254 13.00 -10.28 13.61
CA LYS A 254 11.93 -10.68 14.54
C LYS A 254 10.66 -11.12 13.81
N VAL A 255 10.24 -10.39 12.76
CA VAL A 255 8.93 -10.60 12.10
C VAL A 255 9.03 -11.34 10.77
N GLY A 256 10.20 -11.51 10.21
CA GLY A 256 10.44 -11.94 8.83
C GLY A 256 10.31 -13.44 8.55
N ALA A 257 9.61 -14.21 9.37
CA ALA A 257 9.40 -15.65 9.14
C ALA A 257 8.41 -15.97 8.00
N HIS A 258 8.06 -14.95 7.18
CA HIS A 258 7.17 -15.08 6.03
C HIS A 258 7.86 -14.60 4.75
N LYS A 259 7.35 -15.04 3.60
CA LYS A 259 7.76 -14.53 2.29
C LYS A 259 7.14 -13.16 2.05
N ASP A 260 7.81 -12.36 1.23
CA ASP A 260 7.24 -11.10 0.76
C ASP A 260 6.12 -11.35 -0.27
N SER A 261 5.14 -10.44 -0.34
CA SER A 261 4.01 -10.54 -1.29
C SER A 261 4.44 -10.58 -2.76
N MET A 262 5.62 -10.04 -3.10
CA MET A 262 6.18 -10.14 -4.44
C MET A 262 6.52 -11.60 -4.83
N CYS A 263 6.86 -12.45 -3.86
CA CYS A 263 7.03 -13.89 -4.12
C CYS A 263 5.71 -14.54 -4.56
N ASP A 264 4.58 -14.13 -3.95
CA ASP A 264 3.25 -14.61 -4.33
C ASP A 264 2.86 -14.10 -5.73
N ASP A 265 3.16 -12.84 -6.05
CA ASP A 265 2.92 -12.28 -7.37
C ASP A 265 3.68 -13.09 -8.45
N ILE A 266 4.95 -13.39 -8.25
CA ILE A 266 5.76 -14.21 -9.17
C ILE A 266 5.23 -15.63 -9.26
N LYS A 267 4.92 -16.27 -8.13
CA LYS A 267 4.37 -17.64 -8.09
C LYS A 267 3.06 -17.75 -8.86
N ASN A 268 2.21 -16.74 -8.76
CA ASN A 268 0.92 -16.67 -9.42
C ASN A 268 1.00 -16.13 -10.86
N GLN A 269 2.23 -15.78 -11.35
CA GLN A 269 2.46 -15.20 -12.66
C GLN A 269 1.65 -13.91 -12.90
N THR A 270 1.54 -13.09 -11.86
CA THR A 270 0.89 -11.78 -11.90
C THR A 270 1.92 -10.67 -11.88
N PRO A 271 1.58 -9.46 -12.42
CA PRO A 271 2.48 -8.32 -12.36
C PRO A 271 2.85 -7.99 -10.90
N THR A 272 4.14 -7.72 -10.66
CA THR A 272 4.64 -7.25 -9.37
C THR A 272 4.51 -5.73 -9.23
N GLU A 273 4.79 -5.21 -8.05
CA GLU A 273 4.83 -3.76 -7.79
C GLU A 273 6.27 -3.20 -7.87
N ILE A 274 7.19 -3.87 -8.59
CA ILE A 274 8.61 -3.52 -8.63
C ILE A 274 8.86 -2.07 -9.08
N ASP A 275 8.01 -1.53 -9.97
CA ASP A 275 8.14 -0.17 -10.48
C ASP A 275 7.91 0.90 -9.41
N PHE A 276 7.09 0.63 -8.41
CA PHE A 276 6.85 1.50 -7.25
C PHE A 276 7.69 1.14 -6.03
N LEU A 277 8.49 0.08 -6.12
CA LEU A 277 9.41 -0.38 -5.07
C LEU A 277 10.87 -0.11 -5.50
N GLY A 278 11.61 -1.13 -5.87
CA GLY A 278 13.03 -1.01 -6.20
C GLY A 278 13.32 -0.04 -7.34
N ALA A 279 12.52 -0.05 -8.40
CA ALA A 279 12.69 0.87 -9.53
C ALA A 279 12.47 2.35 -9.12
N LYS A 280 11.59 2.62 -8.14
CA LYS A 280 11.38 3.99 -7.68
C LYS A 280 12.58 4.52 -6.88
N ILE A 281 13.26 3.67 -6.12
CA ILE A 281 14.53 4.04 -5.48
C ILE A 281 15.58 4.41 -6.56
N VAL A 282 15.67 3.62 -7.63
CA VAL A 282 16.57 3.89 -8.76
C VAL A 282 16.22 5.20 -9.47
N GLU A 283 14.94 5.49 -9.67
CA GLU A 283 14.45 6.73 -10.27
C GLU A 283 14.86 7.96 -9.44
N TYR A 284 14.59 7.91 -8.13
CA TYR A 284 14.99 8.99 -7.21
C TYR A 284 16.50 9.16 -7.14
N ALA A 285 17.27 8.06 -7.11
CA ALA A 285 18.72 8.12 -7.16
C ALA A 285 19.22 8.85 -8.41
N ARG A 286 18.70 8.49 -9.59
CA ARG A 286 19.06 9.13 -10.87
C ARG A 286 18.75 10.63 -10.86
N SER A 287 17.60 11.03 -10.30
CA SER A 287 17.22 12.46 -10.20
C SER A 287 18.16 13.28 -9.31
N LYS A 288 18.94 12.60 -8.45
CA LYS A 288 19.95 13.20 -7.55
C LYS A 288 21.40 12.92 -7.95
N GLY A 289 21.63 12.28 -9.10
CA GLY A 289 22.97 11.91 -9.55
C GLY A 289 23.65 10.85 -8.69
N ILE A 290 22.87 10.01 -7.98
CA ILE A 290 23.34 8.93 -7.12
C ILE A 290 23.34 7.61 -7.88
N THR A 291 24.41 6.83 -7.74
CA THR A 291 24.48 5.47 -8.29
C THR A 291 23.96 4.46 -7.28
N THR A 292 23.14 3.51 -7.76
CA THR A 292 22.53 2.46 -6.94
C THR A 292 22.67 1.09 -7.63
N PRO A 293 23.92 0.58 -7.78
CA PRO A 293 24.19 -0.62 -8.56
C PRO A 293 23.46 -1.86 -8.04
N PHE A 294 23.32 -2.02 -6.73
CA PHE A 294 22.60 -3.15 -6.14
C PHE A 294 21.09 -3.05 -6.41
N TYR A 295 20.48 -1.89 -6.21
CA TYR A 295 19.06 -1.69 -6.53
C TYR A 295 18.75 -1.86 -8.01
N ILE A 296 19.61 -1.34 -8.90
CA ILE A 296 19.46 -1.53 -10.36
C ILE A 296 19.49 -3.03 -10.69
N THR A 297 20.48 -3.76 -10.15
CA THR A 297 20.63 -5.20 -10.40
C THR A 297 19.41 -5.97 -9.90
N MET A 298 19.00 -5.77 -8.66
CA MET A 298 17.86 -6.48 -8.07
C MET A 298 16.55 -6.15 -8.80
N THR A 299 16.33 -4.90 -9.14
CA THR A 299 15.15 -4.46 -9.91
C THR A 299 15.11 -5.14 -11.29
N ASN A 300 16.22 -5.17 -12.00
CA ASN A 300 16.29 -5.77 -13.33
C ASN A 300 16.15 -7.29 -13.28
N LEU A 301 16.64 -7.96 -12.23
CA LEU A 301 16.41 -9.40 -12.03
C LEU A 301 14.91 -9.71 -11.82
N VAL A 302 14.20 -8.92 -11.02
CA VAL A 302 12.75 -9.10 -10.86
C VAL A 302 12.04 -8.87 -12.19
N LYS A 303 12.37 -7.80 -12.93
CA LYS A 303 11.80 -7.54 -14.26
C LYS A 303 12.10 -8.66 -15.27
N ALA A 304 13.27 -9.24 -15.22
CA ALA A 304 13.63 -10.38 -16.07
C ALA A 304 12.83 -11.64 -15.70
N ILE A 305 12.48 -11.82 -14.42
CA ILE A 305 11.58 -12.90 -13.99
C ILE A 305 10.15 -12.62 -14.51
N GLU A 306 9.63 -11.40 -14.36
CA GLU A 306 8.32 -11.01 -14.89
C GLU A 306 8.21 -11.20 -16.40
N HIS A 307 9.27 -10.86 -17.14
CA HIS A 307 9.29 -11.00 -18.60
C HIS A 307 9.04 -12.43 -19.08
N ARG A 308 9.35 -13.46 -18.28
CA ARG A 308 9.12 -14.87 -18.65
C ARG A 308 7.66 -15.23 -18.77
N TYR A 309 6.77 -14.53 -18.07
CA TYR A 309 5.34 -14.84 -18.03
C TYR A 309 4.43 -13.68 -18.46
N LEU A 310 4.93 -12.44 -18.50
CA LEU A 310 4.18 -11.27 -19.00
C LEU A 310 4.60 -10.84 -20.40
N GLY A 311 5.80 -11.22 -20.82
CA GLY A 311 6.42 -10.80 -22.09
C GLY A 311 6.11 -11.74 -23.25
N GLY A 312 4.82 -11.99 -23.47
CA GLY A 312 4.35 -12.72 -24.66
C GLY A 312 3.73 -11.75 -25.66
#